data_d32074f9f6f4477c760ef7d1f4684bf9
#
_entry.id   d32074f9f6f4477c760ef7d1f4684bf9
#
_cell.length_a   1.000
_cell.length_b   1.000
_cell.length_c   1.000
_cell.angle_alpha   90.00
_cell.angle_beta   90.00
_cell.angle_gamma   90.00
#
_symmetry.space_group_name_H-M   'P 1'
#
loop_
_entity.id
_entity.type
_entity.pdbx_description
1 polymer ?
#
loop_
_entity_poly.entity_id
_entity_poly.type
_entity_poly.pdbx_seq_one_letter_code
_entity_poly.pdbx_strand_id
1 'polypeptide(L)'
;MVRPLYFIICIIFGIGAVFFYARALTGAGSVDESVRMEVRVYTSTPTPEPTPEPTSTPTQTPSGGGGGGGSASTPIPTPLLPTPAIVELKGVAYPYAVINILRDAQLIGEAKTDSNGLFSFTDSGLAGGDYNYAILAIDSEGRKSMLAYFMLSVAPRSVSNVTGIIVPPTVSANKNQLQPGEILEISGQAVPGAVITIKILPSDIVRQTLAQNDGRYFARIETACLPIGLYKIAVKEKLKEGGESVFSDIEKFGIGMPYEKKRFEIPKVGWDYQPDYNRDGRVNIIDVSIMLYWFKREIPRGFFLDLNGDGKVDIADFSVLAYYWTG
;
A
#
# COMPACT_ATOMS: atom_id res chain seq x y z
N MET A 1 -18.99 -13.75 33.66
CA MET A 1 -19.94 -13.14 32.72
C MET A 1 -19.44 -11.73 32.43
N VAL A 2 -18.62 -11.55 31.38
CA VAL A 2 -18.02 -10.25 31.01
C VAL A 2 -18.87 -9.70 29.86
N ARG A 3 -19.49 -8.54 30.09
CA ARG A 3 -20.30 -7.86 29.04
C ARG A 3 -19.37 -7.22 28.01
N PRO A 4 -19.60 -7.37 26.70
CA PRO A 4 -18.81 -6.68 25.70
C PRO A 4 -19.13 -5.18 25.73
N LEU A 5 -18.07 -4.39 25.76
CA LEU A 5 -18.17 -2.92 25.63
C LEU A 5 -18.25 -2.58 24.13
N TYR A 6 -19.34 -1.97 23.71
CA TYR A 6 -19.51 -1.49 22.34
C TYR A 6 -19.08 -0.03 22.27
N PHE A 7 -18.12 0.29 21.42
CA PHE A 7 -17.81 1.65 21.03
C PHE A 7 -18.50 1.96 19.71
N ILE A 8 -19.36 2.96 19.72
CA ILE A 8 -20.00 3.50 18.53
C ILE A 8 -19.20 4.73 18.13
N ILE A 9 -18.53 4.69 17.00
CA ILE A 9 -17.89 5.85 16.40
C ILE A 9 -18.82 6.36 15.30
N CYS A 10 -19.46 7.52 15.56
CA CYS A 10 -20.22 8.25 14.53
C CYS A 10 -19.27 9.17 13.78
N ILE A 11 -19.04 8.89 12.51
CA ILE A 11 -18.39 9.83 11.60
C ILE A 11 -19.50 10.45 10.75
N ILE A 12 -19.76 11.74 10.97
CA ILE A 12 -20.73 12.50 10.19
C ILE A 12 -19.97 13.11 9.01
N PHE A 13 -20.13 12.50 7.84
CA PHE A 13 -19.83 13.18 6.57
C PHE A 13 -21.09 13.89 6.11
N GLY A 14 -20.95 15.11 5.61
CA GLY A 14 -22.05 15.84 5.00
C GLY A 14 -22.74 14.99 3.93
N ILE A 15 -24.03 14.65 4.18
CA ILE A 15 -24.92 13.86 3.35
C ILE A 15 -24.55 12.35 3.30
N GLY A 16 -24.80 11.65 4.41
CA GLY A 16 -24.85 10.19 4.50
C GLY A 16 -24.11 9.64 5.72
N ALA A 17 -24.84 9.06 6.66
CA ALA A 17 -24.26 8.36 7.81
C ALA A 17 -23.97 6.92 7.43
N VAL A 18 -22.70 6.51 7.50
CA VAL A 18 -22.30 5.11 7.33
C VAL A 18 -21.95 4.55 8.71
N PHE A 19 -22.68 3.52 9.14
CA PHE A 19 -22.45 2.84 10.41
C PHE A 19 -21.54 1.62 10.20
N PHE A 20 -20.39 1.60 10.85
CA PHE A 20 -19.55 0.40 10.94
C PHE A 20 -19.68 -0.25 12.33
N TYR A 21 -20.03 -1.53 12.34
CA TYR A 21 -20.01 -2.35 13.55
C TYR A 21 -18.68 -3.09 13.64
N ALA A 22 -17.86 -2.75 14.62
CA ALA A 22 -16.70 -3.55 14.97
C ALA A 22 -17.04 -4.51 16.11
N ARG A 23 -16.94 -5.81 15.86
CA ARG A 23 -17.09 -6.87 16.88
C ARG A 23 -15.70 -7.21 17.42
N ALA A 24 -15.44 -6.86 18.66
CA ALA A 24 -14.25 -7.35 19.37
C ALA A 24 -14.49 -8.81 19.78
N LEU A 25 -13.80 -9.75 19.16
CA LEU A 25 -13.71 -11.15 19.60
C LEU A 25 -12.52 -11.24 20.57
N THR A 26 -12.82 -11.40 21.86
CA THR A 26 -11.83 -11.82 22.84
C THR A 26 -11.61 -13.34 22.68
N GLY A 27 -10.58 -13.69 21.94
CA GLY A 27 -10.07 -15.06 21.83
C GLY A 27 -8.55 -15.00 21.77
N ALA A 28 -7.89 -15.79 22.60
CA ALA A 28 -6.44 -15.83 22.73
C ALA A 28 -5.73 -16.10 21.39
N GLY A 29 -4.73 -15.28 21.07
CA GLY A 29 -3.63 -15.66 20.20
C GLY A 29 -3.73 -15.31 18.73
N SER A 30 -3.91 -14.04 18.37
CA SER A 30 -3.27 -13.41 17.21
C SER A 30 -3.45 -11.90 17.34
N VAL A 31 -2.38 -11.19 17.63
CA VAL A 31 -2.40 -9.73 17.62
C VAL A 31 -2.28 -9.31 16.16
N ASP A 32 -3.42 -9.24 15.49
CA ASP A 32 -3.54 -8.50 14.24
C ASP A 32 -3.81 -7.03 14.62
N GLU A 33 -2.76 -6.35 15.05
CA GLU A 33 -2.80 -4.92 15.31
C GLU A 33 -2.60 -4.19 13.97
N SER A 34 -3.67 -4.15 13.16
CA SER A 34 -3.71 -3.28 12.00
C SER A 34 -3.72 -1.83 12.48
N VAL A 35 -2.54 -1.24 12.63
CA VAL A 35 -2.39 0.18 12.91
C VAL A 35 -2.83 0.93 11.65
N ARG A 36 -3.98 1.59 11.72
CA ARG A 36 -4.44 2.48 10.66
C ARG A 36 -3.54 3.70 10.62
N MET A 37 -2.96 3.95 9.46
CA MET A 37 -2.30 5.22 9.17
C MET A 37 -3.35 6.32 9.14
N GLU A 38 -3.18 7.36 9.96
CA GLU A 38 -4.08 8.53 9.94
C GLU A 38 -3.65 9.46 8.80
N VAL A 39 -4.32 9.33 7.66
CA VAL A 39 -4.11 10.21 6.50
C VAL A 39 -5.13 11.34 6.57
N ARG A 40 -4.66 12.59 6.57
CA ARG A 40 -5.52 13.78 6.54
C ARG A 40 -5.75 14.19 5.09
N VAL A 41 -7.01 14.16 4.69
CA VAL A 41 -7.44 14.59 3.35
C VAL A 41 -8.16 15.94 3.46
N TYR A 42 -7.67 16.92 2.70
CA TYR A 42 -8.32 18.22 2.56
C TYR A 42 -8.79 18.39 1.11
N THR A 43 -10.08 18.55 0.91
CA THR A 43 -10.65 18.88 -0.41
C THR A 43 -10.96 20.36 -0.48
N SER A 44 -10.38 21.07 -1.46
CA SER A 44 -10.79 22.42 -1.79
C SER A 44 -11.93 22.36 -2.81
N THR A 45 -13.07 22.94 -2.47
CA THR A 45 -14.14 23.16 -3.44
C THR A 45 -13.66 24.17 -4.47
N PRO A 46 -13.83 23.93 -5.78
CA PRO A 46 -13.47 24.94 -6.78
C PRO A 46 -14.22 26.23 -6.48
N THR A 47 -13.51 27.34 -6.48
CA THR A 47 -14.13 28.68 -6.44
C THR A 47 -15.11 28.76 -7.61
N PRO A 48 -16.38 29.13 -7.37
CA PRO A 48 -17.31 29.29 -8.48
C PRO A 48 -16.73 30.28 -9.47
N GLU A 49 -16.65 29.87 -10.73
CA GLU A 49 -16.25 30.73 -11.84
C GLU A 49 -17.15 31.97 -11.83
N PRO A 50 -16.61 33.20 -11.93
CA PRO A 50 -17.45 34.39 -11.96
C PRO A 50 -18.46 34.25 -13.09
N THR A 51 -19.72 34.31 -12.75
CA THR A 51 -20.84 34.35 -13.71
C THR A 51 -20.51 35.43 -14.73
N PRO A 52 -20.45 35.13 -16.05
CA PRO A 52 -20.19 36.15 -17.05
C PRO A 52 -21.25 37.24 -16.91
N GLU A 53 -20.79 38.47 -16.73
CA GLU A 53 -21.68 39.66 -16.72
C GLU A 53 -22.52 39.67 -18.01
N PRO A 54 -23.84 39.92 -17.92
CA PRO A 54 -24.67 39.97 -19.13
C PRO A 54 -24.15 41.07 -20.03
N THR A 55 -23.57 40.69 -21.16
CA THR A 55 -23.15 41.59 -22.20
C THR A 55 -24.36 42.41 -22.65
N SER A 56 -24.32 43.70 -22.41
CA SER A 56 -25.36 44.66 -22.85
C SER A 56 -25.64 44.51 -24.35
N THR A 57 -26.87 44.10 -24.64
CA THR A 57 -27.36 44.01 -26.02
C THR A 57 -27.29 45.41 -26.66
N PRO A 58 -26.62 45.59 -27.78
CA PRO A 58 -26.66 46.85 -28.51
C PRO A 58 -28.05 47.07 -29.04
N THR A 59 -28.66 48.19 -28.66
CA THR A 59 -29.93 48.68 -29.16
C THR A 59 -29.83 48.91 -30.67
N GLN A 60 -30.46 48.07 -31.46
CA GLN A 60 -30.54 48.25 -32.93
C GLN A 60 -31.60 49.31 -33.23
N THR A 61 -31.14 50.33 -33.84
CA THR A 61 -31.99 51.31 -34.53
C THR A 61 -32.60 50.66 -35.79
N PRO A 62 -33.90 50.73 -36.02
CA PRO A 62 -34.49 50.16 -37.26
C PRO A 62 -34.17 51.01 -38.49
N SER A 63 -33.34 50.44 -39.37
CA SER A 63 -33.26 50.94 -40.74
C SER A 63 -33.68 49.84 -41.71
N GLY A 64 -34.64 50.12 -42.52
CA GLY A 64 -35.31 49.20 -43.40
C GLY A 64 -34.52 48.71 -44.61
N GLY A 65 -34.96 47.56 -45.13
CA GLY A 65 -34.94 47.23 -46.55
C GLY A 65 -33.98 46.11 -46.93
N GLY A 66 -34.51 44.99 -47.42
CA GLY A 66 -33.95 44.20 -48.50
C GLY A 66 -33.39 42.82 -48.18
N GLY A 67 -34.10 41.83 -48.64
CA GLY A 67 -33.98 40.40 -48.73
C GLY A 67 -32.60 39.75 -48.83
N GLY A 68 -32.48 38.54 -48.31
CA GLY A 68 -31.39 37.61 -48.52
C GLY A 68 -31.38 36.56 -47.43
N GLY A 69 -31.97 35.37 -47.71
CA GLY A 69 -31.94 34.23 -46.78
C GLY A 69 -30.53 33.72 -46.62
N GLY A 70 -29.97 33.93 -45.42
CA GLY A 70 -28.78 33.29 -44.94
C GLY A 70 -29.12 32.67 -43.57
N SER A 71 -29.22 31.34 -43.53
CA SER A 71 -29.34 30.61 -42.24
C SER A 71 -28.06 30.87 -41.44
N ALA A 72 -28.21 31.77 -40.45
CA ALA A 72 -27.15 31.89 -39.44
C ALA A 72 -27.11 30.62 -38.65
N SER A 73 -26.09 29.79 -38.91
CA SER A 73 -25.77 28.67 -38.06
C SER A 73 -25.37 29.22 -36.70
N THR A 74 -26.22 29.03 -35.70
CA THR A 74 -25.87 29.25 -34.29
C THR A 74 -24.60 28.41 -33.98
N PRO A 75 -23.55 29.03 -33.45
CA PRO A 75 -22.36 28.27 -33.05
C PRO A 75 -22.78 27.24 -32.02
N ILE A 76 -22.56 25.97 -32.37
CA ILE A 76 -22.74 24.87 -31.43
C ILE A 76 -21.76 25.13 -30.28
N PRO A 77 -22.20 25.22 -29.00
CA PRO A 77 -21.27 25.40 -27.89
C PRO A 77 -20.32 24.23 -27.89
N THR A 78 -19.02 24.53 -28.08
CA THR A 78 -17.97 23.53 -27.94
C THR A 78 -18.09 22.91 -26.54
N PRO A 79 -18.24 21.59 -26.41
CA PRO A 79 -18.28 20.97 -25.08
C PRO A 79 -16.98 21.33 -24.36
N LEU A 80 -17.08 22.04 -23.26
CA LEU A 80 -15.95 22.27 -22.36
C LEU A 80 -15.48 20.89 -21.91
N LEU A 81 -14.26 20.52 -22.31
CA LEU A 81 -13.60 19.33 -21.81
C LEU A 81 -13.61 19.38 -20.28
N PRO A 82 -14.05 18.31 -19.60
CA PRO A 82 -14.09 18.31 -18.16
C PRO A 82 -12.67 18.56 -17.63
N THR A 83 -12.50 19.58 -16.79
CA THR A 83 -11.25 19.84 -16.10
C THR A 83 -10.93 18.60 -15.24
N PRO A 84 -9.78 17.96 -15.41
CA PRO A 84 -9.45 16.79 -14.63
C PRO A 84 -9.24 17.14 -13.16
N ALA A 85 -9.44 16.18 -12.28
CA ALA A 85 -9.10 16.31 -10.89
C ALA A 85 -7.59 16.09 -10.67
N ILE A 86 -7.08 16.63 -9.56
CA ILE A 86 -5.68 16.56 -9.15
C ILE A 86 -5.61 16.02 -7.73
N VAL A 87 -4.64 15.16 -7.46
CA VAL A 87 -4.29 14.68 -6.12
C VAL A 87 -2.86 15.09 -5.80
N GLU A 88 -2.68 15.83 -4.72
CA GLU A 88 -1.37 16.16 -4.17
C GLU A 88 -1.09 15.27 -2.96
N LEU A 89 -0.04 14.45 -3.04
CA LEU A 89 0.42 13.57 -1.98
C LEU A 89 1.63 14.20 -1.29
N LYS A 90 1.59 14.34 0.03
CA LYS A 90 2.70 14.87 0.83
C LYS A 90 2.93 13.99 2.06
N GLY A 91 4.18 13.66 2.31
CA GLY A 91 4.52 12.78 3.42
C GLY A 91 5.99 12.83 3.80
N VAL A 92 6.33 11.92 4.69
CA VAL A 92 7.69 11.76 5.22
C VAL A 92 8.14 10.30 5.09
N ALA A 93 9.43 10.13 4.83
CA ALA A 93 10.16 8.88 4.86
C ALA A 93 11.58 9.16 5.37
N TYR A 94 12.56 8.37 5.02
CA TYR A 94 13.95 8.61 5.35
C TYR A 94 14.63 9.50 4.29
N PRO A 95 15.74 10.19 4.65
CA PRO A 95 16.45 11.10 3.76
C PRO A 95 16.91 10.44 2.45
N TYR A 96 16.75 11.17 1.35
CA TYR A 96 17.20 10.78 0.00
C TYR A 96 16.61 9.46 -0.51
N ALA A 97 15.51 8.99 0.06
CA ALA A 97 14.80 7.81 -0.41
C ALA A 97 14.16 8.04 -1.79
N VAL A 98 14.09 6.98 -2.57
CA VAL A 98 13.26 6.93 -3.78
C VAL A 98 11.86 6.46 -3.37
N ILE A 99 10.87 7.28 -3.65
CA ILE A 99 9.46 7.02 -3.35
C ILE A 99 8.75 6.59 -4.61
N ASN A 100 8.30 5.35 -4.65
CA ASN A 100 7.46 4.82 -5.72
C ASN A 100 6.00 5.00 -5.34
N ILE A 101 5.25 5.67 -6.20
CA ILE A 101 3.82 5.94 -6.02
C ILE A 101 3.04 5.04 -6.97
N LEU A 102 2.17 4.22 -6.39
CA LEU A 102 1.28 3.35 -7.12
C LEU A 102 -0.16 3.82 -6.95
N ARG A 103 -0.94 3.71 -8.01
CA ARG A 103 -2.40 3.91 -8.03
C ARG A 103 -3.03 2.66 -8.65
N ASP A 104 -3.99 2.05 -7.94
CA ASP A 104 -4.65 0.80 -8.37
C ASP A 104 -3.65 -0.29 -8.80
N ALA A 105 -2.60 -0.47 -7.97
CA ALA A 105 -1.47 -1.38 -8.17
C ALA A 105 -0.56 -1.07 -9.38
N GLN A 106 -0.74 0.05 -10.09
CA GLN A 106 0.13 0.49 -11.18
C GLN A 106 1.07 1.59 -10.71
N LEU A 107 2.36 1.50 -11.05
CA LEU A 107 3.33 2.57 -10.80
C LEU A 107 2.99 3.78 -11.69
N ILE A 108 2.62 4.90 -11.05
CA ILE A 108 2.26 6.14 -11.74
C ILE A 108 3.38 7.18 -11.72
N GLY A 109 4.38 7.00 -10.87
CA GLY A 109 5.53 7.88 -10.83
C GLY A 109 6.43 7.66 -9.63
N GLU A 110 7.52 8.43 -9.61
CA GLU A 110 8.53 8.42 -8.57
C GLU A 110 8.76 9.82 -8.03
N ALA A 111 9.05 9.92 -6.74
CA ALA A 111 9.51 11.13 -6.09
C ALA A 111 10.80 10.83 -5.30
N LYS A 112 11.52 11.86 -4.87
CA LYS A 112 12.66 11.73 -3.97
C LYS A 112 12.40 12.54 -2.72
N THR A 113 12.81 12.01 -1.58
CA THR A 113 12.80 12.78 -0.33
C THR A 113 13.98 13.75 -0.27
N ASP A 114 13.78 14.84 0.44
CA ASP A 114 14.84 15.78 0.79
C ASP A 114 15.70 15.26 1.96
N SER A 115 16.60 16.11 2.47
CA SER A 115 17.44 15.81 3.64
C SER A 115 16.66 15.61 4.94
N ASN A 116 15.42 16.10 5.02
CA ASN A 116 14.54 15.94 6.17
C ASN A 116 13.59 14.75 6.02
N GLY A 117 13.66 14.06 4.87
CA GLY A 117 12.77 12.95 4.53
C GLY A 117 11.41 13.39 3.96
N LEU A 118 11.21 14.67 3.62
CA LEU A 118 9.96 15.15 3.05
C LEU A 118 9.86 14.80 1.57
N PHE A 119 8.68 14.38 1.13
CA PHE A 119 8.36 14.18 -0.28
C PHE A 119 7.02 14.80 -0.65
N SER A 120 6.87 15.12 -1.93
CA SER A 120 5.61 15.52 -2.55
C SER A 120 5.49 14.90 -3.93
N PHE A 121 4.25 14.58 -4.32
CA PHE A 121 3.93 14.06 -5.64
C PHE A 121 2.56 14.57 -6.07
N THR A 122 2.40 14.89 -7.35
CA THR A 122 1.14 15.35 -7.92
C THR A 122 0.66 14.35 -8.98
N ASP A 123 -0.51 13.79 -8.76
CA ASP A 123 -1.23 12.96 -9.73
C ASP A 123 -2.33 13.78 -10.36
N SER A 124 -2.30 13.93 -11.67
CA SER A 124 -3.19 14.79 -12.44
C SER A 124 -3.90 14.02 -13.56
N GLY A 125 -4.95 14.62 -14.11
CA GLY A 125 -5.69 13.97 -15.19
C GLY A 125 -6.73 12.97 -14.71
N LEU A 126 -7.11 13.00 -13.43
CA LEU A 126 -8.02 12.04 -12.83
C LEU A 126 -9.49 12.35 -13.16
N ALA A 127 -10.27 11.31 -13.37
CA ALA A 127 -11.72 11.39 -13.29
C ALA A 127 -12.17 11.41 -11.82
N GLY A 128 -13.43 11.77 -11.58
CA GLY A 128 -14.02 11.52 -10.25
C GLY A 128 -14.17 10.02 -10.01
N GLY A 129 -13.87 9.55 -8.79
CA GLY A 129 -13.94 8.13 -8.44
C GLY A 129 -13.10 7.77 -7.22
N ASP A 130 -13.11 6.48 -6.88
CA ASP A 130 -12.32 5.92 -5.78
C ASP A 130 -11.02 5.32 -6.33
N TYR A 131 -9.92 5.68 -5.70
CA TYR A 131 -8.57 5.22 -6.07
C TYR A 131 -7.84 4.64 -4.87
N ASN A 132 -7.10 3.56 -5.12
CA ASN A 132 -6.22 2.95 -4.12
C ASN A 132 -4.79 3.43 -4.37
N TYR A 133 -4.25 4.20 -3.44
CA TYR A 133 -2.86 4.61 -3.48
C TYR A 133 -2.00 3.71 -2.59
N ALA A 134 -0.80 3.38 -3.06
CA ALA A 134 0.21 2.72 -2.29
C ALA A 134 1.56 3.41 -2.49
N ILE A 135 2.31 3.58 -1.41
CA ILE A 135 3.59 4.28 -1.40
C ILE A 135 4.64 3.33 -0.84
N LEU A 136 5.71 3.16 -1.59
CA LEU A 136 6.88 2.36 -1.26
C LEU A 136 8.11 3.26 -1.26
N ALA A 137 8.89 3.24 -0.20
CA ALA A 137 10.19 3.89 -0.20
C ALA A 137 11.34 2.88 -0.35
N ILE A 138 12.37 3.29 -1.06
CA ILE A 138 13.62 2.54 -1.24
C ILE A 138 14.74 3.40 -0.69
N ASP A 139 15.51 2.86 0.25
CA ASP A 139 16.62 3.57 0.87
C ASP A 139 17.91 3.52 0.03
N SER A 140 18.97 4.19 0.51
CA SER A 140 20.25 4.25 -0.18
C SER A 140 20.98 2.90 -0.26
N GLU A 141 20.58 1.92 0.54
CA GLU A 141 21.11 0.55 0.52
C GLU A 141 20.21 -0.41 -0.31
N GLY A 142 19.16 0.13 -0.94
CA GLY A 142 18.23 -0.64 -1.76
C GLY A 142 17.18 -1.42 -0.96
N ARG A 143 17.08 -1.21 0.37
CA ARG A 143 16.05 -1.84 1.18
C ARG A 143 14.71 -1.15 0.92
N LYS A 144 13.65 -1.93 0.88
CA LYS A 144 12.29 -1.45 0.64
C LYS A 144 11.53 -1.31 1.95
N SER A 145 10.70 -0.28 2.06
CA SER A 145 9.74 -0.17 3.15
C SER A 145 8.59 -1.17 2.97
N MET A 146 7.79 -1.36 4.00
CA MET A 146 6.42 -1.85 3.84
C MET A 146 5.61 -0.83 3.02
N LEU A 147 4.63 -1.32 2.27
CA LEU A 147 3.70 -0.45 1.53
C LEU A 147 2.82 0.35 2.49
N ALA A 148 2.84 1.67 2.36
CA ALA A 148 1.85 2.55 2.98
C ALA A 148 0.69 2.72 1.99
N TYR A 149 -0.48 2.17 2.28
CA TYR A 149 -1.63 2.20 1.37
C TYR A 149 -2.84 2.87 2.00
N PHE A 150 -3.63 3.54 1.17
CA PHE A 150 -4.88 4.19 1.57
C PHE A 150 -5.81 4.32 0.37
N MET A 151 -7.10 4.42 0.65
CA MET A 151 -8.13 4.67 -0.36
C MET A 151 -8.52 6.15 -0.32
N LEU A 152 -8.73 6.75 -1.49
CA LEU A 152 -9.10 8.15 -1.66
C LEU A 152 -10.25 8.27 -2.64
N SER A 153 -11.35 8.90 -2.19
CA SER A 153 -12.44 9.33 -3.07
C SER A 153 -12.14 10.71 -3.62
N VAL A 154 -12.03 10.82 -4.93
CA VAL A 154 -11.69 12.05 -5.65
C VAL A 154 -12.97 12.61 -6.29
N ALA A 155 -13.33 13.83 -5.95
CA ALA A 155 -14.45 14.52 -6.62
C ALA A 155 -14.01 15.01 -8.00
N PRO A 156 -14.90 15.02 -9.01
CA PRO A 156 -14.60 15.59 -10.31
C PRO A 156 -14.19 17.07 -10.21
N ARG A 157 -13.20 17.50 -10.98
CA ARG A 157 -12.73 18.91 -11.03
C ARG A 157 -12.25 19.47 -9.70
N SER A 158 -11.75 18.62 -8.82
CA SER A 158 -11.25 19.03 -7.50
C SER A 158 -9.76 18.89 -7.38
N VAL A 159 -9.18 19.57 -6.39
CA VAL A 159 -7.83 19.32 -5.90
C VAL A 159 -7.96 18.66 -4.53
N SER A 160 -7.47 17.43 -4.41
CA SER A 160 -7.42 16.69 -3.16
C SER A 160 -6.00 16.72 -2.60
N ASN A 161 -5.83 17.29 -1.40
CA ASN A 161 -4.56 17.33 -0.71
C ASN A 161 -4.51 16.22 0.35
N VAL A 162 -3.62 15.26 0.16
CA VAL A 162 -3.37 14.16 1.09
C VAL A 162 -2.06 14.43 1.82
N THR A 163 -2.13 14.63 3.13
CA THR A 163 -0.97 14.96 3.96
C THR A 163 -0.86 13.99 5.13
N GLY A 164 0.30 13.98 5.80
CA GLY A 164 0.53 13.11 6.96
C GLY A 164 0.82 11.66 6.60
N ILE A 165 1.24 11.40 5.37
CA ILE A 165 1.70 10.08 4.95
C ILE A 165 3.03 9.81 5.64
N ILE A 166 3.12 8.75 6.45
CA ILE A 166 4.34 8.31 7.12
C ILE A 166 4.71 6.95 6.53
N VAL A 167 5.82 6.92 5.81
CA VAL A 167 6.31 5.67 5.22
C VAL A 167 7.04 4.86 6.29
N PRO A 168 6.75 3.57 6.47
CA PRO A 168 7.39 2.76 7.51
C PRO A 168 8.91 2.69 7.35
N PRO A 169 9.66 2.56 8.47
CA PRO A 169 11.12 2.43 8.42
C PRO A 169 11.54 1.14 7.71
N THR A 170 12.73 1.14 7.11
CA THR A 170 13.38 -0.10 6.66
C THR A 170 14.00 -0.82 7.85
N VAL A 171 14.19 -2.12 7.75
CA VAL A 171 14.82 -2.94 8.79
C VAL A 171 15.74 -3.99 8.16
N SER A 172 16.85 -4.22 8.81
CA SER A 172 17.81 -5.29 8.48
C SER A 172 18.46 -5.80 9.75
N ALA A 173 18.71 -7.11 9.79
CA ALA A 173 19.46 -7.77 10.83
C ALA A 173 20.85 -8.17 10.30
N ASN A 174 21.88 -8.03 11.13
CA ASN A 174 23.26 -8.41 10.74
C ASN A 174 23.42 -9.92 10.56
N LYS A 175 22.55 -10.72 11.20
CA LYS A 175 22.53 -12.19 11.12
C LYS A 175 21.10 -12.69 11.09
N ASN A 176 20.87 -13.73 10.31
CA ASN A 176 19.61 -14.48 10.32
C ASN A 176 19.68 -15.76 11.17
N GLN A 177 20.88 -16.11 11.68
CA GLN A 177 21.14 -17.22 12.59
C GLN A 177 22.09 -16.78 13.68
N LEU A 178 21.71 -17.07 14.92
CA LEU A 178 22.50 -16.76 16.11
C LEU A 178 22.65 -18.00 17.00
N GLN A 179 23.80 -18.09 17.70
CA GLN A 179 23.93 -18.99 18.83
C GLN A 179 23.26 -18.35 20.06
N PRO A 180 22.76 -19.16 21.01
CA PRO A 180 22.23 -18.63 22.26
C PRO A 180 23.25 -17.69 22.95
N GLY A 181 22.82 -16.49 23.30
CA GLY A 181 23.66 -15.45 23.92
C GLY A 181 24.43 -14.53 22.95
N GLU A 182 24.40 -14.78 21.65
CA GLU A 182 24.95 -13.81 20.69
C GLU A 182 24.11 -12.54 20.63
N ILE A 183 24.76 -11.45 20.24
CA ILE A 183 24.10 -10.15 20.05
C ILE A 183 23.54 -10.06 18.63
N LEU A 184 22.26 -9.76 18.53
CA LEU A 184 21.60 -9.39 17.28
C LEU A 184 21.71 -7.87 17.09
N GLU A 185 22.28 -7.43 15.99
CA GLU A 185 22.33 -6.03 15.61
C GLU A 185 21.26 -5.76 14.54
N ILE A 186 20.41 -4.76 14.83
CA ILE A 186 19.31 -4.33 13.97
C ILE A 186 19.61 -2.92 13.51
N SER A 187 19.50 -2.68 12.23
CA SER A 187 19.71 -1.38 11.61
C SER A 187 18.67 -1.08 10.54
N GLY A 188 18.54 0.17 10.17
CA GLY A 188 17.65 0.60 9.10
C GLY A 188 17.67 2.11 8.91
N GLN A 189 16.72 2.57 8.11
CA GLN A 189 16.48 3.98 7.86
C GLN A 189 15.06 4.36 8.28
N ALA A 190 14.91 5.57 8.80
CA ALA A 190 13.68 6.13 9.34
C ALA A 190 13.69 7.67 9.18
N VAL A 191 12.61 8.31 9.54
CA VAL A 191 12.54 9.78 9.59
C VAL A 191 13.55 10.31 10.63
N PRO A 192 14.36 11.33 10.33
CA PRO A 192 15.35 11.90 11.26
C PRO A 192 14.75 12.27 12.61
N GLY A 193 15.37 11.76 13.67
CA GLY A 193 14.96 12.02 15.04
C GLY A 193 13.65 11.35 15.48
N ALA A 194 13.07 10.46 14.68
CA ALA A 194 11.93 9.66 15.10
C ALA A 194 12.33 8.66 16.20
N VAL A 195 11.37 8.32 17.05
CA VAL A 195 11.51 7.24 18.04
C VAL A 195 11.19 5.92 17.35
N ILE A 196 12.15 5.04 17.28
CA ILE A 196 12.02 3.73 16.67
C ILE A 196 11.65 2.71 17.74
N THR A 197 10.56 2.02 17.56
CA THR A 197 10.13 0.92 18.41
C THR A 197 10.32 -0.40 17.69
N ILE A 198 11.15 -1.28 18.26
CA ILE A 198 11.51 -2.60 17.73
C ILE A 198 10.83 -3.64 18.59
N LYS A 199 10.02 -4.50 17.99
CA LYS A 199 9.38 -5.66 18.64
C LYS A 199 10.01 -6.96 18.15
N ILE A 200 10.30 -7.88 19.06
CA ILE A 200 10.76 -9.23 18.75
C ILE A 200 9.61 -10.21 19.04
N LEU A 201 9.08 -10.81 18.00
CA LEU A 201 7.96 -11.75 18.10
C LEU A 201 8.46 -13.20 17.99
N PRO A 202 7.88 -14.16 18.72
CA PRO A 202 6.70 -14.05 19.62
C PRO A 202 7.03 -13.62 21.07
N SER A 203 8.22 -13.07 21.32
CA SER A 203 8.58 -12.62 22.69
C SER A 203 7.97 -11.23 23.00
N ASP A 204 7.96 -10.89 24.29
CA ASP A 204 7.52 -9.57 24.76
C ASP A 204 8.66 -8.52 24.75
N ILE A 205 9.78 -8.82 24.06
CA ILE A 205 10.90 -7.90 24.00
C ILE A 205 10.56 -6.72 23.09
N VAL A 206 10.56 -5.55 23.71
CA VAL A 206 10.43 -4.26 23.03
C VAL A 206 11.68 -3.43 23.32
N ARG A 207 12.28 -2.85 22.30
CA ARG A 207 13.39 -1.89 22.43
C ARG A 207 13.04 -0.62 21.69
N GLN A 208 13.57 0.48 22.22
CA GLN A 208 13.44 1.79 21.59
C GLN A 208 14.83 2.37 21.33
N THR A 209 14.96 3.03 20.19
CA THR A 209 16.14 3.81 19.81
C THR A 209 15.68 5.06 19.06
N LEU A 210 16.61 5.98 18.77
CA LEU A 210 16.33 7.19 18.01
C LEU A 210 16.99 7.07 16.62
N ALA A 211 16.28 7.53 15.61
CA ALA A 211 16.87 7.76 14.31
C ALA A 211 17.82 8.98 14.39
N GLN A 212 19.00 8.85 13.82
CA GLN A 212 20.00 9.91 13.73
C GLN A 212 19.55 11.01 12.73
N ASN A 213 20.31 12.08 12.61
CA ASN A 213 19.98 13.17 11.69
C ASN A 213 20.08 12.75 10.20
N ASP A 214 20.85 11.70 9.91
CA ASP A 214 20.94 11.11 8.58
C ASP A 214 19.86 10.02 8.31
N GLY A 215 18.92 9.86 9.24
CA GLY A 215 17.85 8.86 9.17
C GLY A 215 18.26 7.46 9.61
N ARG A 216 19.53 7.18 9.87
CA ARG A 216 19.97 5.86 10.31
C ARG A 216 19.55 5.59 11.75
N TYR A 217 19.15 4.37 12.03
CA TYR A 217 18.99 3.87 13.39
C TYR A 217 19.71 2.56 13.60
N PHE A 218 20.07 2.29 14.85
CA PHE A 218 20.76 1.09 15.24
C PHE A 218 20.29 0.63 16.61
N ALA A 219 20.16 -0.68 16.80
CA ALA A 219 19.84 -1.29 18.08
C ALA A 219 20.56 -2.63 18.25
N ARG A 220 20.85 -2.99 19.51
CA ARG A 220 21.41 -4.27 19.92
C ARG A 220 20.43 -5.01 20.79
N ILE A 221 20.21 -6.27 20.48
CA ILE A 221 19.36 -7.19 21.24
C ILE A 221 20.22 -8.33 21.75
N GLU A 222 20.30 -8.45 23.06
CA GLU A 222 20.93 -9.60 23.71
C GLU A 222 19.98 -10.79 23.63
N THR A 223 20.42 -11.87 23.00
CA THR A 223 19.58 -13.05 22.79
C THR A 223 19.68 -14.07 23.93
N ALA A 224 20.47 -13.81 24.99
CA ALA A 224 20.66 -14.72 26.11
C ALA A 224 19.35 -15.10 26.83
N CYS A 225 18.37 -14.20 26.84
CA CYS A 225 17.07 -14.44 27.44
C CYS A 225 16.02 -15.04 26.49
N LEU A 226 16.39 -15.24 25.22
CA LEU A 226 15.50 -15.81 24.23
C LEU A 226 15.72 -17.32 24.12
N PRO A 227 14.68 -18.15 24.23
CA PRO A 227 14.75 -19.58 23.98
C PRO A 227 15.23 -19.89 22.56
N ILE A 228 15.67 -21.11 22.34
CA ILE A 228 15.95 -21.63 21.00
C ILE A 228 14.66 -21.59 20.19
N GLY A 229 14.71 -21.00 18.99
CA GLY A 229 13.52 -20.87 18.16
C GLY A 229 13.66 -19.87 17.01
N LEU A 230 12.54 -19.68 16.30
CA LEU A 230 12.41 -18.70 15.22
C LEU A 230 11.74 -17.45 15.72
N TYR A 231 12.27 -16.32 15.33
CA TYR A 231 11.81 -15.00 15.73
C TYR A 231 11.57 -14.08 14.53
N LYS A 232 10.78 -13.04 14.75
CA LYS A 232 10.48 -12.00 13.78
C LYS A 232 10.77 -10.64 14.39
N ILE A 233 11.34 -9.75 13.60
CA ILE A 233 11.58 -8.36 13.95
C ILE A 233 10.54 -7.52 13.24
N ALA A 234 9.82 -6.70 13.97
CA ALA A 234 8.91 -5.69 13.43
C ALA A 234 9.28 -4.33 14.02
N VAL A 235 9.36 -3.32 13.18
CA VAL A 235 9.82 -1.98 13.56
C VAL A 235 8.78 -0.96 13.15
N LYS A 236 8.50 0.02 14.01
CA LYS A 236 7.70 1.20 13.67
C LYS A 236 8.37 2.45 14.18
N GLU A 237 8.03 3.57 13.58
CA GLU A 237 8.52 4.87 14.00
C GLU A 237 7.41 5.78 14.50
N LYS A 238 7.77 6.64 15.45
CA LYS A 238 6.93 7.71 15.96
C LYS A 238 7.64 9.03 15.80
N LEU A 239 7.01 9.95 15.10
CA LEU A 239 7.55 11.26 14.82
C LEU A 239 7.50 12.17 16.07
N LYS A 240 8.41 13.12 16.15
CA LYS A 240 8.43 14.12 17.24
C LYS A 240 7.18 14.99 17.28
N GLU A 241 6.64 15.31 16.12
CA GLU A 241 5.46 16.16 15.96
C GLU A 241 4.13 15.38 16.12
N GLY A 242 4.22 14.10 16.43
CA GLY A 242 3.09 13.18 16.49
C GLY A 242 2.91 12.38 15.22
N GLY A 243 2.10 11.34 15.30
CA GLY A 243 1.93 10.36 14.23
C GLY A 243 2.89 9.18 14.36
N GLU A 244 2.40 8.02 14.00
CA GLU A 244 3.16 6.76 14.00
C GLU A 244 3.00 6.07 12.65
N SER A 245 4.07 5.42 12.19
CA SER A 245 3.98 4.56 11.01
C SER A 245 3.28 3.23 11.34
N VAL A 246 2.83 2.52 10.32
CA VAL A 246 2.58 1.08 10.43
C VAL A 246 3.92 0.35 10.68
N PHE A 247 3.87 -0.93 11.04
CA PHE A 247 5.09 -1.72 11.17
C PHE A 247 5.81 -1.89 9.84
N SER A 248 7.14 -2.00 9.90
CA SER A 248 8.00 -2.34 8.76
C SER A 248 7.69 -3.72 8.20
N ASP A 249 8.31 -4.07 7.10
CA ASP A 249 8.40 -5.46 6.67
C ASP A 249 9.06 -6.33 7.77
N ILE A 250 8.74 -7.62 7.76
CA ILE A 250 9.15 -8.53 8.84
C ILE A 250 10.47 -9.20 8.47
N GLU A 251 11.51 -8.87 9.25
CA GLU A 251 12.79 -9.58 9.20
C GLU A 251 12.74 -10.80 10.13
N LYS A 252 13.36 -11.91 9.71
CA LYS A 252 13.32 -13.19 10.45
C LYS A 252 14.71 -13.63 10.87
N PHE A 253 14.82 -14.19 12.08
CA PHE A 253 16.07 -14.81 12.56
C PHE A 253 15.79 -16.06 13.42
N GLY A 254 16.78 -16.93 13.54
CA GLY A 254 16.74 -18.11 14.38
C GLY A 254 17.80 -18.08 15.46
N ILE A 255 17.49 -18.62 16.64
CA ILE A 255 18.45 -18.84 17.72
C ILE A 255 18.64 -20.34 17.92
N GLY A 256 19.89 -20.81 17.86
CA GLY A 256 20.25 -22.20 18.12
C GLY A 256 19.68 -23.22 17.12
N MET A 257 18.96 -22.78 16.12
CA MET A 257 18.48 -23.60 15.02
C MET A 257 19.11 -23.10 13.73
N PRO A 258 19.57 -23.98 12.84
CA PRO A 258 19.86 -23.54 11.49
C PRO A 258 18.54 -22.99 10.92
N TYR A 259 18.46 -21.67 10.72
CA TYR A 259 17.46 -21.12 9.83
C TYR A 259 17.86 -21.61 8.42
N GLU A 260 17.46 -22.83 8.11
CA GLU A 260 17.34 -23.17 6.72
C GLU A 260 16.30 -22.21 6.17
N LYS A 261 16.76 -21.18 5.44
CA LYS A 261 15.96 -20.65 4.36
C LYS A 261 15.58 -21.91 3.60
N LYS A 262 14.41 -22.48 3.90
CA LYS A 262 13.83 -23.47 3.00
C LYS A 262 13.77 -22.68 1.70
N ARG A 263 14.82 -22.81 0.91
CA ARG A 263 14.72 -22.61 -0.51
C ARG A 263 13.53 -23.47 -0.81
N PHE A 264 12.43 -22.85 -1.16
CA PHE A 264 11.33 -23.59 -1.72
C PHE A 264 11.97 -24.27 -2.91
N GLU A 265 12.48 -25.48 -2.69
CA GLU A 265 12.87 -26.33 -3.79
C GLU A 265 11.53 -26.62 -4.42
N ILE A 266 11.25 -25.84 -5.46
CA ILE A 266 10.15 -26.11 -6.34
C ILE A 266 10.30 -27.58 -6.64
N PRO A 267 9.37 -28.44 -6.24
CA PRO A 267 9.43 -29.83 -6.56
C PRO A 267 9.77 -29.87 -8.04
N LYS A 268 10.85 -30.51 -8.44
CA LYS A 268 11.13 -30.78 -9.84
C LYS A 268 10.00 -31.71 -10.28
N VAL A 269 8.83 -31.13 -10.54
CA VAL A 269 7.77 -31.78 -11.24
C VAL A 269 8.41 -32.22 -12.52
N GLY A 270 8.36 -33.51 -12.79
CA GLY A 270 9.16 -34.17 -13.84
C GLY A 270 9.16 -33.32 -15.09
N TRP A 271 10.28 -33.19 -15.72
CA TRP A 271 10.73 -32.22 -16.73
C TRP A 271 9.75 -31.88 -17.86
N ASP A 272 8.61 -32.58 -17.95
CA ASP A 272 7.62 -32.45 -19.02
C ASP A 272 6.30 -31.78 -18.59
N TYR A 273 6.16 -31.31 -17.34
CA TYR A 273 4.89 -30.79 -16.87
C TYR A 273 4.99 -29.31 -16.51
N GLN A 274 4.61 -28.47 -17.46
CA GLN A 274 4.26 -27.09 -17.18
C GLN A 274 2.77 -27.04 -16.73
N PRO A 275 2.42 -26.20 -15.73
CA PRO A 275 1.04 -26.04 -15.28
C PRO A 275 0.18 -25.24 -16.28
N ASP A 276 0.32 -25.59 -17.56
CA ASP A 276 -0.50 -25.13 -18.68
C ASP A 276 -1.67 -26.11 -18.81
N TYR A 277 -2.75 -25.82 -18.09
CA TYR A 277 -3.90 -26.72 -17.98
C TYR A 277 -4.80 -26.68 -19.21
N ASN A 278 -4.85 -25.56 -19.93
CA ASN A 278 -5.60 -25.42 -21.16
C ASN A 278 -4.79 -25.83 -22.41
N ARG A 279 -3.48 -26.09 -22.25
CA ARG A 279 -2.54 -26.51 -23.31
C ARG A 279 -2.43 -25.52 -24.47
N ASP A 280 -2.45 -24.22 -24.17
CA ASP A 280 -2.25 -23.18 -25.16
C ASP A 280 -0.78 -22.77 -25.34
N GLY A 281 0.14 -23.40 -24.60
CA GLY A 281 1.57 -23.13 -24.61
C GLY A 281 1.98 -21.98 -23.69
N ARG A 282 1.06 -21.48 -22.86
CA ARG A 282 1.30 -20.40 -21.91
C ARG A 282 0.76 -20.77 -20.53
N VAL A 283 1.42 -20.29 -19.51
CA VAL A 283 0.90 -20.32 -18.14
C VAL A 283 0.42 -18.93 -17.80
N ASN A 284 -0.90 -18.74 -17.67
CA ASN A 284 -1.52 -17.43 -17.55
C ASN A 284 -2.78 -17.47 -16.64
N ILE A 285 -3.58 -16.41 -16.68
CA ILE A 285 -4.77 -16.28 -15.85
C ILE A 285 -5.82 -17.38 -16.12
N ILE A 286 -5.81 -18.00 -17.30
CA ILE A 286 -6.76 -19.08 -17.63
C ILE A 286 -6.39 -20.30 -16.78
N ASP A 287 -5.10 -20.63 -16.66
CA ASP A 287 -4.63 -21.76 -15.87
C ASP A 287 -4.88 -21.54 -14.37
N VAL A 288 -4.67 -20.30 -13.89
CA VAL A 288 -5.08 -19.90 -12.53
C VAL A 288 -6.58 -20.15 -12.33
N SER A 289 -7.42 -19.80 -13.30
CA SER A 289 -8.87 -19.98 -13.21
C SER A 289 -9.26 -21.45 -13.15
N ILE A 290 -8.58 -22.32 -13.90
CA ILE A 290 -8.78 -23.78 -13.86
C ILE A 290 -8.37 -24.32 -12.48
N MET A 291 -7.21 -23.93 -11.96
CA MET A 291 -6.74 -24.33 -10.62
C MET A 291 -7.67 -23.81 -9.52
N LEU A 292 -8.18 -22.57 -9.65
CA LEU A 292 -9.09 -21.94 -8.68
C LEU A 292 -10.41 -22.71 -8.54
N TYR A 293 -10.89 -23.30 -9.62
CA TYR A 293 -12.09 -24.17 -9.56
C TYR A 293 -11.88 -25.35 -8.58
N TRP A 294 -10.66 -25.87 -8.49
CA TRP A 294 -10.31 -27.01 -7.64
C TRP A 294 -9.81 -26.61 -6.24
N PHE A 295 -9.73 -25.34 -5.95
CA PHE A 295 -9.27 -24.83 -4.67
C PHE A 295 -10.08 -25.42 -3.51
N LYS A 296 -9.40 -26.12 -2.58
CA LYS A 296 -10.01 -26.83 -1.44
C LYS A 296 -11.07 -27.88 -1.80
N ARG A 297 -11.05 -28.41 -3.02
CA ARG A 297 -11.90 -29.51 -3.46
C ARG A 297 -11.07 -30.77 -3.61
N GLU A 298 -11.76 -31.93 -3.61
CA GLU A 298 -11.13 -33.20 -3.94
C GLU A 298 -10.72 -33.21 -5.43
N ILE A 299 -9.47 -33.59 -5.68
CA ILE A 299 -8.91 -33.64 -7.03
C ILE A 299 -9.23 -34.98 -7.66
N PRO A 300 -9.79 -35.02 -8.87
CA PRO A 300 -9.98 -36.29 -9.61
C PRO A 300 -8.63 -36.97 -9.85
N ARG A 301 -8.61 -38.31 -9.78
CA ARG A 301 -7.42 -39.09 -10.10
C ARG A 301 -6.93 -38.78 -11.53
N GLY A 302 -5.65 -38.42 -11.64
CA GLY A 302 -5.02 -38.12 -12.94
C GLY A 302 -4.98 -36.62 -13.28
N PHE A 303 -5.50 -35.74 -12.42
CA PHE A 303 -5.31 -34.30 -12.54
C PHE A 303 -4.12 -33.86 -11.71
N PHE A 304 -3.16 -33.21 -12.34
CA PHE A 304 -1.92 -32.72 -11.70
C PHE A 304 -2.06 -31.28 -11.26
N LEU A 305 -2.99 -31.02 -10.35
CA LEU A 305 -3.27 -29.66 -9.82
C LEU A 305 -2.56 -29.40 -8.49
N ASP A 306 -2.21 -30.46 -7.78
CA ASP A 306 -1.40 -30.43 -6.59
C ASP A 306 0.09 -30.36 -7.03
N LEU A 307 0.60 -29.16 -7.16
CA LEU A 307 1.91 -28.89 -7.71
C LEU A 307 3.04 -29.09 -6.70
N ASN A 308 2.72 -29.01 -5.40
CA ASN A 308 3.67 -29.24 -4.31
C ASN A 308 3.64 -30.69 -3.79
N GLY A 309 2.63 -31.51 -4.19
CA GLY A 309 2.51 -32.92 -3.84
C GLY A 309 2.03 -33.17 -2.41
N ASP A 310 1.35 -32.23 -1.76
CA ASP A 310 0.86 -32.36 -0.38
C ASP A 310 -0.53 -32.97 -0.25
N GLY A 311 -1.18 -33.31 -1.37
CA GLY A 311 -2.50 -33.92 -1.47
C GLY A 311 -3.65 -32.94 -1.49
N LYS A 312 -3.40 -31.64 -1.63
CA LYS A 312 -4.42 -30.58 -1.65
C LYS A 312 -4.14 -29.61 -2.79
N VAL A 313 -5.14 -28.80 -3.16
CA VAL A 313 -4.95 -27.62 -3.99
C VAL A 313 -5.21 -26.40 -3.12
N ASP A 314 -4.15 -25.70 -2.75
CA ASP A 314 -4.21 -24.51 -1.90
C ASP A 314 -3.30 -23.39 -2.39
N ILE A 315 -3.06 -22.38 -1.55
CA ILE A 315 -2.27 -21.21 -1.92
C ILE A 315 -0.82 -21.54 -2.28
N ALA A 316 -0.28 -22.66 -1.77
CA ALA A 316 1.07 -23.09 -2.09
C ALA A 316 1.20 -23.51 -3.56
N ASP A 317 0.18 -24.19 -4.11
CA ASP A 317 0.15 -24.59 -5.51
C ASP A 317 0.03 -23.39 -6.46
N PHE A 318 -0.78 -22.39 -6.08
CA PHE A 318 -0.83 -21.14 -6.82
C PHE A 318 0.53 -20.41 -6.85
N SER A 319 1.30 -20.52 -5.77
CA SER A 319 2.65 -19.95 -5.73
C SER A 319 3.60 -20.70 -6.67
N VAL A 320 3.46 -22.02 -6.81
CA VAL A 320 4.20 -22.81 -7.77
C VAL A 320 3.77 -22.47 -9.21
N LEU A 321 2.45 -22.36 -9.47
CA LEU A 321 1.96 -21.95 -10.79
C LEU A 321 2.49 -20.57 -11.19
N ALA A 322 2.46 -19.61 -10.29
CA ALA A 322 2.96 -18.26 -10.53
C ALA A 322 4.46 -18.23 -10.91
N TYR A 323 5.25 -19.18 -10.44
CA TYR A 323 6.65 -19.31 -10.85
C TYR A 323 6.82 -19.65 -12.33
N TYR A 324 5.88 -20.42 -12.90
CA TYR A 324 5.88 -20.81 -14.31
C TYR A 324 5.15 -19.80 -15.21
N TRP A 325 4.77 -18.66 -14.69
CA TRP A 325 4.02 -17.65 -15.42
C TRP A 325 4.75 -17.17 -16.67
N THR A 326 4.11 -17.25 -17.81
CA THR A 326 4.66 -16.85 -19.12
C THR A 326 3.89 -15.68 -19.76
N GLY A 327 2.74 -15.26 -19.18
CA GLY A 327 1.93 -14.15 -19.67
C GLY A 327 0.71 -14.52 -20.47
#